data_2f6e84185baa5d8c39b72ee9c0e7aae7
#
_entry.id   2f6e84185baa5d8c39b72ee9c0e7aae7
#
_cell.length_a   1.000
_cell.length_b   1.000
_cell.length_c   1.000
_cell.angle_alpha   90.00
_cell.angle_beta   90.00
_cell.angle_gamma   90.00
#
_symmetry.space_group_name_H-M   'P 1'
#
loop_
_entity.id
_entity.type
_entity.pdbx_description
1 polymer ?
#
loop_
_entity_poly.entity_id
_entity_poly.type
_entity_poly.pdbx_seq_one_letter_code
_entity_poly.pdbx_strand_id
1 'polypeptide(L)'
;MRYAAFVVVALTCLASTRVLRGDWPQFRGPNSSGVAGGAPPPIEFGPGKNERWRIPLASGHSSPIVVGSSIFLTTFDKKERKLEVVCIARADGKIRWRRTVPAGDIEKGHPSFNPASSTPTCDGERVVAYFGSFGLICFDLEGEKLWDVKLPLTKTYCGNATSPVIVGDRVILYRGSYIDHFLLAVDKRTGKELWKKPQSERFTTDMACTGTPVVAGDRLILHSARGVQAFEISSGKRLWRAKCSTTATSTPVLSGDEVLIATWNQTGEPALVPEYPPFKELLEKNDKDGDKVISRGEFPRLMIFHRSEGTDAPQNGAPLRFGSVDKDKNGSLDADEWTELQTKSVKRRAKYIPHGILAIKIDSKGNLGPGQVRCLERKGVPEVPSPICHDGRVYFVKNGGILTCLDVKTGKRVYQMRTRGRGTHYASPIIADGKLFTTAGDGKISVLSLGPKPEILATNVLGERTYATPAIVDGTIYVRTHETLFAFALKK
;
A
#
# COMPACT_ATOMS: atom_id res chain seq x y z
N MET A 1 71.15 2.99 -4.79
CA MET A 1 69.86 2.66 -5.51
C MET A 1 68.69 2.96 -4.60
N ARG A 2 67.96 4.06 -4.85
CA ARG A 2 66.80 4.46 -4.03
C ARG A 2 65.56 4.06 -4.81
N TYR A 3 64.76 3.15 -4.27
CA TYR A 3 63.43 2.80 -4.84
C TYR A 3 62.42 3.83 -4.37
N ALA A 4 61.84 4.55 -5.32
CA ALA A 4 60.67 5.41 -5.09
C ALA A 4 59.42 4.55 -5.18
N ALA A 5 58.65 4.44 -4.10
CA ALA A 5 57.35 3.80 -4.09
C ALA A 5 56.29 4.82 -4.55
N PHE A 6 55.67 4.55 -5.68
CA PHE A 6 54.49 5.28 -6.14
C PHE A 6 53.26 4.74 -5.40
N VAL A 7 52.65 5.57 -4.56
CA VAL A 7 51.35 5.31 -3.97
C VAL A 7 50.29 5.81 -4.96
N VAL A 8 49.60 4.87 -5.60
CA VAL A 8 48.41 5.17 -6.41
C VAL A 8 47.22 5.30 -5.46
N VAL A 9 46.82 6.55 -5.19
CA VAL A 9 45.57 6.84 -4.49
C VAL A 9 44.42 6.68 -5.49
N ALA A 10 43.71 5.57 -5.41
CA ALA A 10 42.47 5.38 -6.14
C ALA A 10 41.37 6.26 -5.51
N LEU A 11 41.07 7.40 -6.12
CA LEU A 11 39.89 8.20 -5.81
C LEU A 11 38.66 7.40 -6.26
N THR A 12 38.02 6.68 -5.35
CA THR A 12 36.65 6.18 -5.55
C THR A 12 35.70 7.38 -5.48
N CYS A 13 35.31 7.90 -6.63
CA CYS A 13 34.16 8.80 -6.74
C CYS A 13 32.88 8.07 -6.28
N LEU A 14 32.56 8.20 -5.00
CA LEU A 14 31.23 7.96 -4.51
C LEU A 14 30.32 9.03 -5.12
N ALA A 15 29.68 8.70 -6.23
CA ALA A 15 28.58 9.49 -6.77
C ALA A 15 27.44 9.46 -5.74
N SER A 16 27.49 10.40 -4.79
CA SER A 16 26.36 10.66 -3.90
C SER A 16 25.19 11.15 -4.74
N THR A 17 24.17 10.33 -4.87
CA THR A 17 22.87 10.73 -5.38
C THR A 17 22.38 11.94 -4.56
N ARG A 18 22.43 13.12 -5.16
CA ARG A 18 21.87 14.34 -4.57
C ARG A 18 20.34 14.24 -4.57
N VAL A 19 19.79 13.54 -3.60
CA VAL A 19 18.41 13.84 -3.15
C VAL A 19 18.58 15.11 -2.33
N LEU A 20 18.13 16.23 -2.89
CA LEU A 20 18.15 17.50 -2.19
C LEU A 20 17.30 17.38 -0.92
N ARG A 21 17.76 17.95 0.19
CA ARG A 21 16.92 18.12 1.39
C ARG A 21 15.66 18.84 0.96
N GLY A 22 14.50 18.17 1.05
CA GLY A 22 13.21 18.73 0.72
C GLY A 22 12.49 18.12 -0.48
N ASP A 23 13.07 17.14 -1.19
CA ASP A 23 12.37 16.45 -2.28
C ASP A 23 11.46 15.32 -1.78
N TRP A 24 10.41 15.01 -2.58
CA TRP A 24 9.49 13.90 -2.40
C TRP A 24 9.51 13.00 -3.65
N PRO A 25 10.59 12.23 -3.88
CA PRO A 25 10.96 11.73 -5.21
C PRO A 25 10.22 10.45 -5.64
N GLN A 26 9.44 9.84 -4.77
CA GLN A 26 8.74 8.57 -5.01
C GLN A 26 7.49 8.46 -4.14
N PHE A 27 6.75 7.38 -4.27
CA PHE A 27 5.60 7.08 -3.42
C PHE A 27 5.98 7.16 -1.93
N ARG A 28 5.24 8.01 -1.18
CA ARG A 28 5.49 8.31 0.24
C ARG A 28 6.86 8.96 0.53
N GLY A 29 7.42 9.66 -0.45
CA GLY A 29 8.64 10.47 -0.28
C GLY A 29 9.91 9.67 -0.03
N PRO A 30 10.90 10.27 0.63
CA PRO A 30 12.20 9.64 0.84
C PRO A 30 12.06 8.28 1.52
N ASN A 31 12.61 7.25 0.87
CA ASN A 31 12.58 5.85 1.31
C ASN A 31 11.18 5.33 1.67
N SER A 32 10.14 5.84 1.03
CA SER A 32 8.72 5.52 1.29
C SER A 32 8.31 5.67 2.77
N SER A 33 9.00 6.52 3.52
CA SER A 33 8.79 6.71 4.96
C SER A 33 7.45 7.37 5.30
N GLY A 34 6.93 8.24 4.41
CA GLY A 34 5.78 9.08 4.67
C GLY A 34 6.07 10.27 5.60
N VAL A 35 7.33 10.45 6.01
CA VAL A 35 7.74 11.52 6.93
C VAL A 35 8.38 12.66 6.15
N ALA A 36 7.81 13.84 6.25
CA ALA A 36 8.33 15.08 5.65
C ALA A 36 9.15 15.87 6.66
N GLY A 37 10.27 16.40 6.19
CA GLY A 37 11.06 17.41 6.89
C GLY A 37 10.82 18.82 6.34
N GLY A 38 11.54 19.81 6.86
CA GLY A 38 11.50 21.19 6.38
C GLY A 38 10.50 22.08 7.11
N ALA A 39 10.03 23.12 6.43
CA ALA A 39 9.10 24.10 7.00
C ALA A 39 7.74 23.47 7.36
N PRO A 40 7.06 23.96 8.41
CA PRO A 40 5.75 23.47 8.82
C PRO A 40 4.69 23.73 7.74
N PRO A 41 3.88 22.73 7.39
CA PRO A 41 2.74 22.92 6.50
C PRO A 41 1.55 23.56 7.26
N PRO A 42 0.55 24.16 6.54
CA PRO A 42 -0.67 24.62 7.16
C PRO A 42 -1.43 23.48 7.83
N ILE A 43 -1.98 23.76 9.03
CA ILE A 43 -2.88 22.83 9.72
C ILE A 43 -4.27 22.91 9.10
N GLU A 44 -4.73 24.11 8.82
CA GLU A 44 -6.00 24.39 8.17
C GLU A 44 -5.80 24.78 6.71
N PHE A 45 -6.46 24.04 5.80
CA PHE A 45 -6.37 24.28 4.36
C PHE A 45 -7.60 23.73 3.64
N GLY A 46 -7.79 24.14 2.41
CA GLY A 46 -8.90 23.71 1.57
C GLY A 46 -9.15 24.70 0.46
N PRO A 47 -10.15 24.48 -0.39
CA PRO A 47 -10.51 25.44 -1.43
C PRO A 47 -10.71 26.83 -0.86
N GLY A 48 -9.88 27.80 -1.30
CA GLY A 48 -9.86 29.17 -0.83
C GLY A 48 -9.12 29.42 0.50
N LYS A 49 -8.70 28.39 1.25
CA LYS A 49 -7.97 28.55 2.52
C LYS A 49 -6.54 28.01 2.41
N ASN A 50 -5.54 28.89 2.58
CA ASN A 50 -4.12 28.56 2.38
C ASN A 50 -3.82 27.92 1.02
N GLU A 51 -4.74 28.05 0.07
CA GLU A 51 -4.58 27.59 -1.31
C GLU A 51 -3.60 28.51 -2.05
N ARG A 52 -2.56 27.93 -2.62
CA ARG A 52 -1.61 28.61 -3.50
C ARG A 52 -2.11 28.56 -4.92
N TRP A 53 -2.48 27.39 -5.35
CA TRP A 53 -3.05 27.13 -6.66
C TRP A 53 -3.77 25.77 -6.68
N ARG A 54 -4.62 25.59 -7.67
CA ARG A 54 -5.20 24.31 -8.06
C ARG A 54 -5.31 24.21 -9.57
N ILE A 55 -5.22 23.01 -10.09
CA ILE A 55 -5.38 22.75 -11.53
C ILE A 55 -6.25 21.52 -11.76
N PRO A 56 -7.11 21.52 -12.78
CA PRO A 56 -7.82 20.34 -13.22
C PRO A 56 -6.87 19.35 -13.89
N LEU A 57 -7.08 18.07 -13.64
CA LEU A 57 -6.32 16.96 -14.25
C LEU A 57 -7.29 15.86 -14.68
N ALA A 58 -6.91 15.07 -15.70
CA ALA A 58 -7.57 13.82 -15.97
C ALA A 58 -7.42 12.87 -14.76
N SER A 59 -8.36 11.94 -14.61
CA SER A 59 -8.44 11.09 -13.43
C SER A 59 -7.18 10.27 -13.16
N GLY A 60 -6.98 9.88 -11.93
CA GLY A 60 -5.86 9.02 -11.52
C GLY A 60 -5.70 8.95 -10.01
N HIS A 61 -4.97 7.94 -9.54
CA HIS A 61 -4.73 7.71 -8.10
C HIS A 61 -3.24 7.77 -7.73
N SER A 62 -2.34 8.06 -8.69
CA SER A 62 -0.93 8.25 -8.38
C SER A 62 -0.75 9.39 -7.40
N SER A 63 0.11 9.22 -6.41
CA SER A 63 0.52 10.29 -5.51
C SER A 63 1.39 11.30 -6.24
N PRO A 64 1.32 12.61 -5.91
CA PRO A 64 2.28 13.56 -6.45
C PRO A 64 3.68 13.26 -5.92
N ILE A 65 4.67 13.31 -6.81
CA ILE A 65 6.09 13.38 -6.42
C ILE A 65 6.60 14.78 -6.75
N VAL A 66 7.50 15.28 -5.93
CA VAL A 66 8.02 16.66 -6.01
C VAL A 66 9.53 16.60 -6.00
N VAL A 67 10.15 17.06 -7.09
CA VAL A 67 11.61 17.09 -7.22
C VAL A 67 12.03 18.45 -7.80
N GLY A 68 12.81 19.19 -7.04
CA GLY A 68 13.19 20.56 -7.38
C GLY A 68 11.98 21.47 -7.62
N SER A 69 11.88 22.00 -8.82
CA SER A 69 10.79 22.91 -9.25
C SER A 69 9.63 22.19 -9.96
N SER A 70 9.61 20.84 -9.95
CA SER A 70 8.67 20.03 -10.72
C SER A 70 7.85 19.10 -9.86
N ILE A 71 6.62 18.87 -10.26
CA ILE A 71 5.71 17.85 -9.73
C ILE A 71 5.39 16.88 -10.86
N PHE A 72 5.46 15.59 -10.61
CA PHE A 72 5.13 14.56 -11.60
C PHE A 72 4.00 13.67 -11.10
N LEU A 73 3.11 13.30 -12.02
CA LEU A 73 1.94 12.45 -11.81
C LEU A 73 1.69 11.58 -13.03
N THR A 74 0.89 10.54 -12.85
CA THR A 74 0.27 9.81 -13.97
C THR A 74 -1.21 10.14 -14.04
N THR A 75 -1.79 10.20 -15.23
CA THR A 75 -3.21 10.47 -15.47
C THR A 75 -3.81 9.48 -16.47
N PHE A 76 -5.13 9.30 -16.37
CA PHE A 76 -5.92 8.53 -17.32
C PHE A 76 -7.14 9.33 -17.77
N ASP A 77 -7.12 9.74 -19.02
CA ASP A 77 -8.31 10.29 -19.68
C ASP A 77 -9.19 9.12 -20.13
N LYS A 78 -10.32 8.97 -19.46
CA LYS A 78 -11.25 7.86 -19.71
C LYS A 78 -11.94 8.00 -21.07
N LYS A 79 -12.22 9.23 -21.51
CA LYS A 79 -12.90 9.51 -22.78
C LYS A 79 -12.01 9.18 -23.96
N GLU A 80 -10.79 9.69 -23.94
CA GLU A 80 -9.80 9.50 -24.99
C GLU A 80 -9.03 8.17 -24.82
N ARG A 81 -9.22 7.46 -23.70
CA ARG A 81 -8.49 6.24 -23.29
C ARG A 81 -6.97 6.44 -23.29
N LYS A 82 -6.52 7.62 -22.87
CA LYS A 82 -5.10 8.01 -22.84
C LYS A 82 -4.50 7.91 -21.46
N LEU A 83 -3.38 7.23 -21.37
CA LEU A 83 -2.49 7.27 -20.22
C LEU A 83 -1.41 8.33 -20.46
N GLU A 84 -1.13 9.15 -19.45
CA GLU A 84 -0.13 10.20 -19.57
C GLU A 84 0.75 10.29 -18.33
N VAL A 85 2.00 10.72 -18.54
CA VAL A 85 2.87 11.28 -17.50
C VAL A 85 2.80 12.80 -17.64
N VAL A 86 2.60 13.49 -16.53
CA VAL A 86 2.41 14.94 -16.49
C VAL A 86 3.47 15.57 -15.59
N CYS A 87 4.13 16.60 -16.08
CA CYS A 87 5.01 17.48 -15.33
C CYS A 87 4.34 18.85 -15.11
N ILE A 88 4.36 19.30 -13.86
CA ILE A 88 3.69 20.50 -13.40
C ILE A 88 4.71 21.38 -12.69
N ALA A 89 4.70 22.68 -12.96
CA ALA A 89 5.53 23.64 -12.25
C ALA A 89 5.07 23.76 -10.79
N ARG A 90 5.99 23.56 -9.86
CA ARG A 90 5.73 23.60 -8.42
C ARG A 90 5.24 25.01 -7.96
N ALA A 91 5.72 26.07 -8.60
CA ALA A 91 5.47 27.43 -8.18
C ALA A 91 4.02 27.88 -8.39
N ASP A 92 3.42 27.56 -9.54
CA ASP A 92 2.15 28.11 -9.99
C ASP A 92 1.16 27.08 -10.54
N GLY A 93 1.51 25.81 -10.55
CA GLY A 93 0.66 24.72 -11.03
C GLY A 93 0.58 24.61 -12.56
N LYS A 94 1.32 25.42 -13.32
CA LYS A 94 1.29 25.33 -14.78
C LYS A 94 1.85 24.01 -15.26
N ILE A 95 1.16 23.39 -16.22
CA ILE A 95 1.63 22.16 -16.86
C ILE A 95 2.81 22.54 -17.78
N ARG A 96 3.97 21.96 -17.48
CA ARG A 96 5.17 22.12 -18.31
C ARG A 96 5.12 21.23 -19.54
N TRP A 97 4.72 19.96 -19.32
CA TRP A 97 4.54 19.00 -20.40
C TRP A 97 3.58 17.87 -20.01
N ARG A 98 3.02 17.25 -21.01
CA ARG A 98 2.28 15.97 -20.95
C ARG A 98 2.88 15.02 -21.96
N ARG A 99 3.03 13.76 -21.60
CA ARG A 99 3.51 12.71 -22.53
C ARG A 99 2.55 11.55 -22.50
N THR A 100 1.94 11.30 -23.63
CA THR A 100 1.04 10.16 -23.83
C THR A 100 1.87 8.86 -23.87
N VAL A 101 1.42 7.86 -23.13
CA VAL A 101 2.00 6.52 -23.13
C VAL A 101 1.31 5.70 -24.20
N PRO A 102 2.05 5.06 -25.14
CA PRO A 102 1.47 4.34 -26.28
C PRO A 102 0.94 2.96 -25.87
N ALA A 103 -0.02 2.92 -24.93
CA ALA A 103 -0.70 1.70 -24.53
C ALA A 103 -1.75 1.32 -25.57
N GLY A 104 -1.77 0.03 -25.98
CA GLY A 104 -2.82 -0.50 -26.84
C GLY A 104 -4.09 -0.76 -26.04
N ASP A 105 -4.06 -1.77 -25.20
CA ASP A 105 -5.16 -2.11 -24.31
C ASP A 105 -5.00 -1.48 -22.92
N ILE A 106 -6.12 -1.05 -22.34
CA ILE A 106 -6.13 -0.53 -20.96
C ILE A 106 -6.53 -1.65 -20.02
N GLU A 107 -5.74 -1.84 -18.96
CA GLU A 107 -6.02 -2.83 -17.93
C GLU A 107 -7.37 -2.57 -17.24
N LYS A 108 -7.98 -3.66 -16.79
CA LYS A 108 -9.24 -3.64 -16.05
C LYS A 108 -8.99 -4.07 -14.60
N GLY A 109 -9.82 -3.59 -13.69
CA GLY A 109 -9.73 -3.93 -12.28
C GLY A 109 -11.01 -3.65 -11.52
N HIS A 110 -10.94 -3.67 -10.20
CA HIS A 110 -12.02 -3.33 -9.30
C HIS A 110 -12.58 -1.91 -9.57
N PRO A 111 -13.86 -1.60 -9.28
CA PRO A 111 -14.42 -0.26 -9.50
C PRO A 111 -13.67 0.91 -8.84
N SER A 112 -12.90 0.66 -7.79
CA SER A 112 -12.03 1.67 -7.16
C SER A 112 -10.66 1.80 -7.81
N PHE A 113 -10.36 1.00 -8.82
CA PHE A 113 -9.09 1.03 -9.54
C PHE A 113 -9.06 2.14 -10.59
N ASN A 114 -7.86 2.67 -10.86
CA ASN A 114 -7.60 3.56 -11.97
C ASN A 114 -6.30 3.11 -12.68
N PRO A 115 -6.24 3.03 -14.02
CA PRO A 115 -5.03 2.65 -14.76
C PRO A 115 -3.81 3.54 -14.50
N ALA A 116 -4.01 4.76 -13.96
CA ALA A 116 -2.98 5.69 -13.50
C ALA A 116 -2.87 5.70 -11.96
N SER A 117 -2.79 4.51 -11.33
CA SER A 117 -2.63 4.38 -9.88
C SER A 117 -1.16 4.34 -9.43
N SER A 118 -0.26 3.83 -10.26
CA SER A 118 1.17 3.79 -9.94
C SER A 118 1.76 5.19 -9.86
N THR A 119 2.47 5.46 -8.77
CA THR A 119 3.19 6.72 -8.57
C THR A 119 4.52 6.67 -9.29
N PRO A 120 4.89 7.68 -10.08
CA PRO A 120 6.21 7.74 -10.69
C PRO A 120 7.33 7.90 -9.66
N THR A 121 8.57 7.70 -10.08
CA THR A 121 9.77 7.98 -9.27
C THR A 121 10.73 8.85 -10.07
N CYS A 122 11.50 9.71 -9.39
CA CYS A 122 12.45 10.62 -10.02
C CYS A 122 13.75 10.69 -9.20
N ASP A 123 14.90 10.67 -9.86
CA ASP A 123 16.22 10.79 -9.24
C ASP A 123 16.84 12.19 -9.38
N GLY A 124 16.09 13.16 -9.88
CA GLY A 124 16.57 14.52 -10.18
C GLY A 124 17.11 14.70 -11.59
N GLU A 125 17.19 13.62 -12.38
CA GLU A 125 17.59 13.63 -13.80
C GLU A 125 16.55 12.92 -14.68
N ARG A 126 15.88 11.91 -14.13
CA ARG A 126 14.95 11.01 -14.84
C ARG A 126 13.67 10.81 -14.08
N VAL A 127 12.58 10.76 -14.81
CA VAL A 127 11.25 10.40 -14.31
C VAL A 127 10.87 9.05 -14.89
N VAL A 128 10.64 8.06 -14.03
CA VAL A 128 10.21 6.72 -14.44
C VAL A 128 8.78 6.48 -13.96
N ALA A 129 7.90 6.15 -14.87
CA ALA A 129 6.52 5.76 -14.60
C ALA A 129 6.28 4.29 -14.98
N TYR A 130 5.36 3.65 -14.27
CA TYR A 130 4.88 2.32 -14.58
C TYR A 130 3.38 2.33 -14.83
N PHE A 131 2.94 1.65 -15.89
CA PHE A 131 1.53 1.39 -16.18
C PHE A 131 1.34 -0.11 -16.43
N GLY A 132 0.38 -0.71 -15.77
CA GLY A 132 0.06 -2.12 -16.01
C GLY A 132 -0.42 -2.40 -17.44
N SER A 133 -0.86 -1.35 -18.14
CA SER A 133 -1.28 -1.37 -19.54
C SER A 133 -0.12 -1.26 -20.54
N PHE A 134 1.09 -0.96 -20.07
CA PHE A 134 2.22 -0.71 -20.98
C PHE A 134 3.53 -1.33 -20.48
N GLY A 135 3.91 -1.06 -19.24
CA GLY A 135 5.22 -1.37 -18.67
C GLY A 135 5.88 -0.12 -18.10
N LEU A 136 7.21 -0.07 -18.11
CA LEU A 136 8.01 1.05 -17.65
C LEU A 136 8.26 2.03 -18.80
N ILE A 137 8.26 3.33 -18.48
CA ILE A 137 8.63 4.40 -19.40
C ILE A 137 9.43 5.46 -18.66
N CYS A 138 10.49 5.95 -19.25
CA CYS A 138 11.42 6.93 -18.69
C CYS A 138 11.51 8.17 -19.56
N PHE A 139 11.46 9.32 -18.92
CA PHE A 139 11.66 10.63 -19.53
C PHE A 139 12.77 11.38 -18.77
N ASP A 140 13.40 12.35 -19.43
CA ASP A 140 14.16 13.39 -18.73
C ASP A 140 13.19 14.42 -18.07
N LEU A 141 13.75 15.45 -17.45
CA LEU A 141 12.93 16.47 -16.78
C LEU A 141 12.19 17.39 -17.75
N GLU A 142 12.64 17.47 -19.00
CA GLU A 142 12.04 18.22 -20.11
C GLU A 142 10.94 17.44 -20.82
N GLY A 143 10.86 16.13 -20.50
CA GLY A 143 9.84 15.22 -21.01
C GLY A 143 10.26 14.54 -22.31
N GLU A 144 11.53 14.55 -22.68
CA GLU A 144 12.02 13.75 -23.79
C GLU A 144 12.14 12.29 -23.36
N LYS A 145 11.60 11.38 -24.17
CA LYS A 145 11.62 9.95 -23.88
C LYS A 145 13.04 9.39 -23.99
N LEU A 146 13.57 8.84 -22.91
CA LEU A 146 14.88 8.23 -22.86
C LEU A 146 14.84 6.73 -23.24
N TRP A 147 13.90 5.99 -22.63
CA TRP A 147 13.70 4.57 -22.89
C TRP A 147 12.32 4.10 -22.45
N ASP A 148 11.93 2.90 -22.90
CA ASP A 148 10.76 2.19 -22.40
C ASP A 148 11.02 0.67 -22.34
N VAL A 149 10.30 -0.02 -21.45
CA VAL A 149 10.28 -1.47 -21.31
C VAL A 149 8.83 -1.92 -21.38
N LYS A 150 8.45 -2.46 -22.53
CA LYS A 150 7.10 -3.00 -22.72
C LYS A 150 6.94 -4.29 -21.94
N LEU A 151 5.84 -4.39 -21.19
CA LEU A 151 5.45 -5.57 -20.44
C LEU A 151 4.05 -6.01 -20.89
N PRO A 152 3.71 -7.30 -20.79
CA PRO A 152 2.36 -7.76 -21.12
C PRO A 152 1.30 -7.02 -20.29
N LEU A 153 0.08 -6.89 -20.81
CA LEU A 153 -1.04 -6.28 -20.09
C LEU A 153 -1.24 -6.93 -18.74
N THR A 154 -1.25 -6.15 -17.68
CA THR A 154 -1.49 -6.67 -16.32
C THR A 154 -2.93 -7.16 -16.17
N LYS A 155 -3.09 -8.37 -15.64
CA LYS A 155 -4.40 -8.94 -15.30
C LYS A 155 -4.45 -9.27 -13.81
N THR A 156 -5.23 -8.51 -13.05
CA THR A 156 -5.47 -8.71 -11.61
C THR A 156 -6.91 -8.36 -11.27
N TYR A 157 -7.39 -8.82 -10.12
CA TYR A 157 -8.71 -8.42 -9.61
C TYR A 157 -8.75 -6.95 -9.20
N CYS A 158 -7.74 -6.50 -8.46
CA CYS A 158 -7.71 -5.13 -7.91
C CYS A 158 -7.19 -4.08 -8.91
N GLY A 159 -6.61 -4.48 -10.05
CA GLY A 159 -5.79 -3.61 -10.88
C GLY A 159 -4.37 -3.46 -10.31
N ASN A 160 -3.51 -2.75 -11.02
CA ASN A 160 -2.14 -2.51 -10.61
C ASN A 160 -2.00 -1.14 -9.92
N ALA A 161 -1.26 -1.08 -8.80
CA ALA A 161 -0.93 0.17 -8.12
C ALA A 161 0.47 0.17 -7.49
N THR A 162 1.28 -0.87 -7.75
CA THR A 162 2.69 -0.86 -7.34
C THR A 162 3.44 0.26 -8.05
N SER A 163 4.41 0.86 -7.36
CA SER A 163 5.21 1.95 -7.91
C SER A 163 6.64 1.49 -8.14
N PRO A 164 7.33 1.94 -9.21
CA PRO A 164 8.75 1.69 -9.40
C PRO A 164 9.56 2.47 -8.37
N VAL A 165 10.76 1.98 -8.05
CA VAL A 165 11.73 2.68 -7.21
C VAL A 165 13.08 2.77 -7.91
N ILE A 166 13.76 3.93 -7.78
CA ILE A 166 15.13 4.10 -8.25
C ILE A 166 16.10 3.87 -7.10
N VAL A 167 17.06 2.96 -7.29
CA VAL A 167 18.09 2.64 -6.30
C VAL A 167 19.45 2.57 -6.99
N GLY A 168 20.31 3.52 -6.70
CA GLY A 168 21.62 3.62 -7.35
C GLY A 168 21.47 3.78 -8.86
N ASP A 169 21.94 2.79 -9.62
CA ASP A 169 21.87 2.72 -11.07
C ASP A 169 20.70 1.89 -11.61
N ARG A 170 19.76 1.48 -10.74
CA ARG A 170 18.65 0.56 -11.06
C ARG A 170 17.29 1.20 -10.91
N VAL A 171 16.37 0.82 -11.77
CA VAL A 171 14.93 0.93 -11.54
C VAL A 171 14.40 -0.45 -11.20
N ILE A 172 13.72 -0.56 -10.06
CA ILE A 172 13.17 -1.83 -9.58
C ILE A 172 11.65 -1.77 -9.61
N LEU A 173 11.02 -2.79 -10.16
CA LEU A 173 9.58 -2.97 -10.25
C LEU A 173 9.17 -4.34 -9.70
N TYR A 174 8.23 -4.36 -8.77
CA TYR A 174 7.50 -5.57 -8.43
C TYR A 174 6.20 -5.62 -9.22
N ARG A 175 5.94 -6.73 -9.90
CA ARG A 175 4.76 -6.91 -10.73
C ARG A 175 4.01 -8.18 -10.37
N GLY A 176 2.76 -8.01 -9.90
CA GLY A 176 1.82 -9.09 -9.69
C GLY A 176 0.79 -9.14 -10.81
N SER A 177 0.60 -10.31 -11.41
CA SER A 177 -0.39 -10.55 -12.47
C SER A 177 -0.71 -12.04 -12.56
N TYR A 178 -1.92 -12.40 -13.02
CA TYR A 178 -2.28 -13.79 -13.31
C TYR A 178 -1.47 -14.41 -14.45
N ILE A 179 -0.88 -13.58 -15.30
CA ILE A 179 -0.08 -14.04 -16.46
C ILE A 179 1.36 -14.27 -16.02
N ASP A 180 1.93 -13.30 -15.33
CA ASP A 180 3.32 -13.31 -14.90
C ASP A 180 3.49 -12.55 -13.60
N HIS A 181 4.29 -13.07 -12.71
CA HIS A 181 4.52 -12.55 -11.38
C HIS A 181 6.02 -12.52 -11.12
N PHE A 182 6.60 -11.33 -11.03
CA PHE A 182 8.05 -11.19 -10.93
C PHE A 182 8.50 -9.90 -10.24
N LEU A 183 9.76 -9.89 -9.83
CA LEU A 183 10.55 -8.73 -9.47
C LEU A 183 11.55 -8.47 -10.60
N LEU A 184 11.63 -7.24 -11.08
CA LEU A 184 12.46 -6.82 -12.20
C LEU A 184 13.38 -5.67 -11.79
N ALA A 185 14.65 -5.71 -12.19
CA ALA A 185 15.53 -4.56 -12.18
C ALA A 185 16.04 -4.27 -13.59
N VAL A 186 15.99 -3.01 -13.96
CA VAL A 186 16.55 -2.51 -15.21
C VAL A 186 17.58 -1.40 -14.90
N ASP A 187 18.55 -1.25 -15.79
CA ASP A 187 19.49 -0.12 -15.75
C ASP A 187 18.72 1.21 -15.93
N LYS A 188 18.89 2.15 -15.04
CA LYS A 188 18.12 3.40 -15.04
C LYS A 188 18.40 4.32 -16.21
N ARG A 189 19.54 4.16 -16.91
CA ARG A 189 19.93 5.01 -18.04
C ARG A 189 19.41 4.47 -19.35
N THR A 190 19.33 3.14 -19.48
CA THR A 190 19.09 2.47 -20.76
C THR A 190 17.78 1.66 -20.79
N GLY A 191 17.20 1.36 -19.62
CA GLY A 191 16.06 0.44 -19.54
C GLY A 191 16.42 -1.03 -19.73
N LYS A 192 17.70 -1.38 -19.96
CA LYS A 192 18.16 -2.76 -20.17
C LYS A 192 17.94 -3.59 -18.92
N GLU A 193 17.40 -4.80 -19.09
CA GLU A 193 17.24 -5.74 -17.98
C GLU A 193 18.58 -6.08 -17.34
N LEU A 194 18.70 -5.89 -16.04
CA LEU A 194 19.83 -6.31 -15.23
C LEU A 194 19.58 -7.69 -14.62
N TRP A 195 18.39 -7.87 -14.10
CA TRP A 195 17.90 -9.16 -13.62
C TRP A 195 16.37 -9.18 -13.53
N LYS A 196 15.80 -10.37 -13.71
CA LYS A 196 14.37 -10.66 -13.49
C LYS A 196 14.23 -11.91 -12.64
N LYS A 197 13.41 -11.83 -11.59
CA LYS A 197 13.19 -12.92 -10.63
C LYS A 197 11.71 -13.30 -10.59
N PRO A 198 11.32 -14.37 -11.29
CA PRO A 198 9.98 -14.92 -11.18
C PRO A 198 9.66 -15.24 -9.71
N GLN A 199 8.44 -14.96 -9.29
CA GLN A 199 7.96 -15.32 -7.97
C GLN A 199 7.33 -16.71 -8.01
N SER A 200 7.63 -17.53 -7.00
CA SER A 200 7.20 -18.94 -6.97
C SER A 200 5.71 -19.12 -6.60
N GLU A 201 5.11 -18.11 -5.99
CA GLU A 201 3.71 -18.17 -5.61
C GLU A 201 2.81 -17.93 -6.83
N ARG A 202 1.83 -18.82 -7.03
CA ARG A 202 0.78 -18.59 -7.99
C ARG A 202 -0.03 -17.35 -7.57
N PHE A 203 -0.12 -16.38 -8.46
CA PHE A 203 -0.94 -15.20 -8.25
C PHE A 203 -2.42 -15.56 -8.41
N THR A 204 -3.23 -15.24 -7.40
CA THR A 204 -4.65 -15.60 -7.34
C THR A 204 -5.52 -14.35 -7.05
N THR A 205 -6.84 -14.49 -7.16
CA THR A 205 -7.80 -13.39 -7.02
C THR A 205 -7.81 -12.71 -5.65
N ASP A 206 -7.27 -13.37 -4.63
CA ASP A 206 -7.11 -12.83 -3.28
C ASP A 206 -5.79 -12.06 -3.07
N MET A 207 -5.05 -11.80 -4.15
CA MET A 207 -3.79 -11.04 -4.13
C MET A 207 -3.94 -9.75 -4.91
N ALA A 208 -3.54 -8.65 -4.31
CA ALA A 208 -3.50 -7.34 -4.97
C ALA A 208 -2.09 -6.99 -5.43
N CYS A 209 -1.07 -7.27 -4.62
CA CYS A 209 0.34 -6.95 -4.86
C CYS A 209 0.55 -5.50 -5.30
N THR A 210 -0.04 -4.57 -4.55
CA THR A 210 0.05 -3.13 -4.81
C THR A 210 1.12 -2.45 -3.95
N GLY A 211 1.73 -3.16 -3.01
CA GLY A 211 2.81 -2.66 -2.17
C GLY A 211 4.05 -2.29 -2.98
N THR A 212 4.60 -1.11 -2.73
CA THR A 212 5.84 -0.63 -3.34
C THR A 212 7.04 -1.22 -2.60
N PRO A 213 8.11 -1.66 -3.29
CA PRO A 213 9.33 -2.10 -2.62
C PRO A 213 10.00 -0.97 -1.84
N VAL A 214 10.68 -1.32 -0.72
CA VAL A 214 11.40 -0.36 0.14
C VAL A 214 12.87 -0.79 0.27
N VAL A 215 13.76 0.20 0.34
CA VAL A 215 15.21 -0.02 0.41
C VAL A 215 15.68 0.05 1.85
N ALA A 216 16.45 -0.95 2.28
CA ALA A 216 17.08 -1.02 3.59
C ALA A 216 18.58 -1.40 3.41
N GLY A 217 19.46 -0.41 3.25
CA GLY A 217 20.86 -0.61 2.91
C GLY A 217 21.02 -1.25 1.53
N ASP A 218 21.63 -2.42 1.48
CA ASP A 218 21.82 -3.24 0.26
C ASP A 218 20.62 -4.16 -0.06
N ARG A 219 19.55 -4.06 0.74
CA ARG A 219 18.38 -4.94 0.68
C ARG A 219 17.15 -4.23 0.15
N LEU A 220 16.42 -4.93 -0.68
CA LEU A 220 15.08 -4.58 -1.10
C LEU A 220 14.06 -5.37 -0.30
N ILE A 221 13.19 -4.70 0.41
CA ILE A 221 12.10 -5.32 1.17
C ILE A 221 10.81 -5.24 0.37
N LEU A 222 10.17 -6.37 0.20
CA LEU A 222 8.98 -6.52 -0.62
C LEU A 222 7.83 -7.14 0.18
N HIS A 223 6.68 -6.49 0.18
CA HIS A 223 5.42 -7.11 0.55
C HIS A 223 4.87 -7.82 -0.68
N SER A 224 5.11 -9.10 -0.74
CA SER A 224 4.74 -9.93 -1.87
C SER A 224 3.48 -10.74 -1.59
N ALA A 225 3.00 -11.43 -2.60
CA ALA A 225 1.94 -12.41 -2.46
C ALA A 225 2.28 -13.39 -1.34
N ARG A 226 1.39 -13.50 -0.33
CA ARG A 226 1.48 -14.43 0.81
C ARG A 226 2.75 -14.32 1.64
N GLY A 227 3.40 -13.16 1.65
CA GLY A 227 4.59 -13.01 2.46
C GLY A 227 5.29 -11.67 2.36
N VAL A 228 6.30 -11.51 3.22
CA VAL A 228 7.28 -10.44 3.17
C VAL A 228 8.62 -11.06 2.83
N GLN A 229 9.37 -10.44 1.94
CA GLN A 229 10.64 -10.98 1.45
C GLN A 229 11.70 -9.89 1.39
N ALA A 230 12.96 -10.27 1.59
CA ALA A 230 14.09 -9.41 1.28
C ALA A 230 14.93 -10.00 0.15
N PHE A 231 15.43 -9.11 -0.68
CA PHE A 231 16.30 -9.43 -1.81
C PHE A 231 17.57 -8.57 -1.76
N GLU A 232 18.64 -9.11 -2.23
CA GLU A 232 19.86 -8.36 -2.52
C GLU A 232 19.63 -7.48 -3.77
N ILE A 233 19.85 -6.18 -3.66
CA ILE A 233 19.57 -5.22 -4.74
C ILE A 233 20.43 -5.50 -5.98
N SER A 234 21.70 -5.88 -5.77
CA SER A 234 22.67 -6.09 -6.85
C SER A 234 22.30 -7.25 -7.79
N SER A 235 21.78 -8.36 -7.25
CA SER A 235 21.57 -9.62 -7.96
C SER A 235 20.12 -10.08 -8.01
N GLY A 236 19.24 -9.50 -7.20
CA GLY A 236 17.88 -9.99 -6.99
C GLY A 236 17.82 -11.34 -6.26
N LYS A 237 18.92 -11.78 -5.62
CA LYS A 237 18.93 -13.00 -4.81
C LYS A 237 18.08 -12.79 -3.57
N ARG A 238 17.13 -13.73 -3.32
CA ARG A 238 16.32 -13.68 -2.10
C ARG A 238 17.17 -14.01 -0.87
N LEU A 239 17.18 -13.13 0.10
CA LEU A 239 17.90 -13.25 1.36
C LEU A 239 17.09 -13.96 2.42
N TRP A 240 15.80 -13.57 2.57
CA TRP A 240 14.87 -14.23 3.47
C TRP A 240 13.41 -14.08 3.01
N ARG A 241 12.56 -14.88 3.62
CA ARG A 241 11.11 -14.86 3.42
C ARG A 241 10.38 -15.17 4.72
N ALA A 242 9.40 -14.35 5.07
CA ALA A 242 8.39 -14.59 6.09
C ALA A 242 7.05 -14.88 5.41
N LYS A 243 6.51 -16.09 5.58
CA LYS A 243 5.13 -16.38 5.15
C LYS A 243 4.16 -15.63 6.05
N CYS A 244 3.16 -14.97 5.48
CA CYS A 244 2.07 -14.34 6.22
C CYS A 244 0.75 -14.42 5.45
N SER A 245 -0.35 -14.30 6.19
CA SER A 245 -1.69 -14.22 5.60
C SER A 245 -1.92 -12.79 5.14
N THR A 246 -1.83 -12.54 3.83
CA THR A 246 -1.91 -11.19 3.28
C THR A 246 -2.40 -11.17 1.84
N THR A 247 -3.05 -10.06 1.48
CA THR A 247 -3.39 -9.70 0.10
C THR A 247 -2.28 -8.84 -0.56
N ALA A 248 -1.25 -8.45 0.21
CA ALA A 248 -0.10 -7.65 -0.22
C ALA A 248 -0.46 -6.26 -0.75
N THR A 249 -1.24 -5.52 -0.01
CA THR A 249 -1.71 -4.17 -0.38
C THR A 249 -0.79 -3.05 0.11
N SER A 250 -0.33 -3.12 1.37
CA SER A 250 0.45 -2.04 1.98
C SER A 250 1.94 -2.10 1.63
N THR A 251 2.57 -0.93 1.64
CA THR A 251 4.03 -0.78 1.50
C THR A 251 4.69 -0.99 2.87
N PRO A 252 5.82 -1.72 2.94
CA PRO A 252 6.61 -1.83 4.16
C PRO A 252 7.11 -0.47 4.66
N VAL A 253 7.36 -0.34 5.97
CA VAL A 253 7.99 0.84 6.57
C VAL A 253 9.12 0.42 7.49
N LEU A 254 10.23 1.15 7.47
CA LEU A 254 11.38 0.85 8.32
C LEU A 254 11.23 1.48 9.70
N SER A 255 11.70 0.77 10.73
CA SER A 255 11.78 1.24 12.10
C SER A 255 13.05 0.66 12.76
N GLY A 256 14.12 1.44 12.78
CA GLY A 256 15.42 0.96 13.23
C GLY A 256 15.90 -0.23 12.37
N ASP A 257 16.17 -1.35 13.00
CA ASP A 257 16.63 -2.59 12.38
C ASP A 257 15.48 -3.56 11.98
N GLU A 258 14.23 -3.09 12.09
CA GLU A 258 13.04 -3.86 11.72
C GLU A 258 12.28 -3.22 10.55
N VAL A 259 11.64 -4.06 9.77
CA VAL A 259 10.60 -3.66 8.83
C VAL A 259 9.23 -3.98 9.43
N LEU A 260 8.32 -2.99 9.38
CA LEU A 260 6.94 -3.15 9.79
C LEU A 260 6.03 -3.20 8.57
N ILE A 261 4.99 -4.03 8.66
CA ILE A 261 4.07 -4.26 7.56
C ILE A 261 2.65 -4.52 8.06
N ALA A 262 1.65 -3.98 7.37
CA ALA A 262 0.25 -4.32 7.60
C ALA A 262 -0.17 -5.44 6.64
N THR A 263 -0.49 -6.61 7.17
CA THR A 263 -0.80 -7.79 6.37
C THR A 263 -2.30 -8.11 6.37
N TRP A 264 -3.10 -7.18 5.84
CA TRP A 264 -4.53 -7.42 5.65
C TRP A 264 -4.78 -8.58 4.67
N ASN A 265 -5.85 -9.35 4.87
CA ASN A 265 -6.22 -10.46 4.01
C ASN A 265 -7.67 -10.37 3.53
N GLN A 266 -7.87 -10.39 2.22
CA GLN A 266 -9.18 -10.36 1.59
C GLN A 266 -10.04 -11.59 1.92
N THR A 267 -9.43 -12.76 2.09
CA THR A 267 -10.13 -14.01 2.41
C THR A 267 -10.39 -14.21 3.90
N GLY A 268 -10.14 -13.19 4.71
CA GLY A 268 -10.35 -13.16 6.15
C GLY A 268 -9.13 -13.55 6.96
N GLU A 269 -9.16 -13.17 8.21
CA GLU A 269 -8.09 -13.40 9.17
C GLU A 269 -8.34 -14.71 9.93
N PRO A 270 -7.38 -15.61 10.05
CA PRO A 270 -7.57 -16.88 10.77
C PRO A 270 -8.10 -16.71 12.20
N ALA A 271 -7.69 -15.61 12.88
CA ALA A 271 -8.17 -15.29 14.23
C ALA A 271 -9.63 -14.80 14.27
N LEU A 272 -10.21 -14.46 13.11
CA LEU A 272 -11.59 -13.98 12.97
C LEU A 272 -12.51 -15.02 12.30
N VAL A 273 -12.08 -16.26 12.20
CA VAL A 273 -12.94 -17.38 11.80
C VAL A 273 -13.88 -17.70 12.96
N PRO A 274 -15.21 -17.67 12.77
CA PRO A 274 -16.16 -17.92 13.83
C PRO A 274 -16.05 -19.32 14.43
N GLU A 275 -16.39 -19.43 15.69
CA GLU A 275 -16.76 -20.70 16.31
C GLU A 275 -18.23 -20.95 16.05
N TYR A 276 -18.51 -22.14 15.53
CA TYR A 276 -19.91 -22.55 15.36
C TYR A 276 -20.34 -23.33 16.60
N PRO A 277 -21.55 -23.07 17.15
CA PRO A 277 -22.05 -23.76 18.33
C PRO A 277 -22.24 -25.26 18.06
N PRO A 278 -22.32 -26.10 19.10
CA PRO A 278 -22.75 -27.49 18.95
C PRO A 278 -24.11 -27.58 18.23
N PHE A 279 -24.34 -28.63 17.45
CA PHE A 279 -25.57 -28.80 16.67
C PHE A 279 -26.82 -28.74 17.55
N LYS A 280 -26.75 -29.33 18.73
CA LYS A 280 -27.83 -29.27 19.73
C LYS A 280 -28.24 -27.83 20.07
N GLU A 281 -27.25 -26.96 20.27
CA GLU A 281 -27.50 -25.53 20.56
C GLU A 281 -28.04 -24.77 19.32
N LEU A 282 -27.64 -25.19 18.13
CA LEU A 282 -28.18 -24.66 16.88
C LEU A 282 -29.67 -25.02 16.74
N LEU A 283 -30.06 -26.27 17.01
CA LEU A 283 -31.44 -26.72 17.02
C LEU A 283 -32.27 -25.96 18.06
N GLU A 284 -31.82 -25.91 19.31
CA GLU A 284 -32.54 -25.22 20.39
C GLU A 284 -32.90 -23.76 20.03
N LYS A 285 -32.09 -23.11 19.20
CA LYS A 285 -32.30 -21.72 18.84
C LYS A 285 -33.06 -21.52 17.52
N ASN A 286 -33.02 -22.45 16.60
CA ASN A 286 -33.45 -22.22 15.22
C ASN A 286 -34.45 -23.24 14.68
N ASP A 287 -34.46 -24.47 15.17
CA ASP A 287 -35.45 -25.50 14.80
C ASP A 287 -36.85 -25.07 15.32
N LYS A 288 -37.73 -24.66 14.43
CA LYS A 288 -39.01 -24.07 14.76
C LYS A 288 -40.16 -25.09 14.70
N ASP A 289 -39.98 -26.10 13.89
CA ASP A 289 -41.00 -27.13 13.65
C ASP A 289 -40.73 -28.43 14.43
N GLY A 290 -39.53 -28.53 15.07
CA GLY A 290 -39.16 -29.64 15.95
C GLY A 290 -38.77 -30.91 15.22
N ASP A 291 -38.41 -30.82 13.94
CA ASP A 291 -38.07 -31.96 13.09
C ASP A 291 -36.62 -32.44 13.28
N LYS A 292 -35.84 -31.76 14.15
CA LYS A 292 -34.44 -32.03 14.54
C LYS A 292 -33.38 -31.85 13.43
N VAL A 293 -33.72 -31.14 12.40
CA VAL A 293 -32.81 -30.64 11.36
C VAL A 293 -32.99 -29.14 11.20
N ILE A 294 -32.12 -28.49 10.45
CA ILE A 294 -32.23 -27.07 10.15
C ILE A 294 -32.54 -26.91 8.68
N SER A 295 -33.71 -26.50 8.37
CA SER A 295 -34.14 -26.15 7.02
C SER A 295 -33.50 -24.84 6.55
N ARG A 296 -33.57 -24.55 5.25
CA ARG A 296 -33.10 -23.27 4.70
C ARG A 296 -33.79 -22.06 5.33
N GLY A 297 -35.07 -22.18 5.71
CA GLY A 297 -35.83 -21.11 6.34
C GLY A 297 -35.46 -20.82 7.79
N GLU A 298 -34.84 -21.79 8.45
CA GLU A 298 -34.40 -21.75 9.86
C GLU A 298 -32.93 -21.42 9.99
N PHE A 299 -32.19 -21.50 8.86
CA PHE A 299 -30.74 -21.30 8.87
C PHE A 299 -30.37 -19.87 9.30
N PRO A 300 -29.63 -19.72 10.41
CA PRO A 300 -29.29 -18.40 10.92
C PRO A 300 -28.27 -17.67 10.02
N ARG A 301 -28.21 -16.36 10.15
CA ARG A 301 -27.20 -15.55 9.47
C ARG A 301 -25.83 -15.76 10.14
N LEU A 302 -25.02 -16.62 9.55
CA LEU A 302 -23.67 -16.93 10.00
C LEU A 302 -22.63 -16.43 9.00
N MET A 303 -21.38 -16.35 9.43
CA MET A 303 -20.25 -15.90 8.62
C MET A 303 -19.22 -17.01 8.50
N ILE A 304 -18.59 -17.15 7.33
CA ILE A 304 -17.44 -18.06 7.13
C ILE A 304 -16.19 -17.46 7.79
N PHE A 305 -16.05 -16.15 7.69
CA PHE A 305 -15.00 -15.37 8.32
C PHE A 305 -15.45 -13.92 8.48
N HIS A 306 -14.83 -13.22 9.41
CA HIS A 306 -14.93 -11.77 9.54
C HIS A 306 -13.66 -11.11 9.02
N ARG A 307 -13.81 -9.90 8.46
CA ARG A 307 -12.69 -9.02 8.13
C ARG A 307 -12.53 -7.98 9.24
N SER A 308 -11.32 -7.50 9.43
CA SER A 308 -11.04 -6.51 10.48
C SER A 308 -11.24 -5.06 10.03
N GLU A 309 -11.49 -4.82 8.76
CA GLU A 309 -11.81 -3.48 8.28
C GLU A 309 -13.26 -3.10 8.57
N GLY A 310 -13.51 -1.76 8.64
CA GLY A 310 -14.85 -1.23 8.85
C GLY A 310 -15.22 -1.08 10.30
N THR A 311 -16.47 -0.67 10.53
CA THR A 311 -16.98 -0.29 11.84
C THR A 311 -17.64 -1.43 12.60
N ASP A 312 -18.14 -2.45 11.88
CA ASP A 312 -19.04 -3.47 12.46
C ASP A 312 -18.53 -4.87 12.09
N ALA A 313 -17.72 -5.44 12.97
CA ALA A 313 -17.15 -6.78 12.79
C ALA A 313 -18.19 -7.87 12.45
N PRO A 314 -19.42 -7.92 13.02
CA PRO A 314 -20.40 -8.94 12.66
C PRO A 314 -20.91 -8.86 11.24
N GLN A 315 -20.83 -7.69 10.59
CA GLN A 315 -21.38 -7.47 9.25
C GLN A 315 -20.32 -7.51 8.15
N ASN A 316 -19.05 -7.41 8.53
CA ASN A 316 -17.93 -7.37 7.61
C ASN A 316 -17.26 -8.74 7.47
N GLY A 317 -17.58 -9.45 6.40
CA GLY A 317 -17.05 -10.78 6.14
C GLY A 317 -17.75 -11.48 5.00
N ALA A 318 -17.54 -12.77 4.87
CA ALA A 318 -18.26 -13.60 3.92
C ALA A 318 -19.39 -14.35 4.63
N PRO A 319 -20.63 -14.20 4.19
CA PRO A 319 -21.74 -14.96 4.76
C PRO A 319 -21.61 -16.44 4.46
N LEU A 320 -21.93 -17.27 5.45
CA LEU A 320 -22.08 -18.70 5.27
C LEU A 320 -23.42 -18.95 4.55
N ARG A 321 -23.37 -19.63 3.43
CA ARG A 321 -24.57 -19.95 2.64
C ARG A 321 -25.03 -21.34 3.02
N PHE A 322 -26.33 -21.53 3.22
CA PHE A 322 -26.97 -22.80 3.50
C PHE A 322 -26.46 -23.91 2.57
N GLY A 323 -26.60 -23.77 1.26
CA GLY A 323 -26.18 -24.75 0.27
C GLY A 323 -24.65 -25.02 0.19
N SER A 324 -23.81 -24.32 1.00
CA SER A 324 -22.40 -24.66 1.16
C SER A 324 -22.16 -25.63 2.33
N VAL A 325 -23.17 -25.79 3.19
CA VAL A 325 -23.17 -26.72 4.33
C VAL A 325 -23.98 -27.96 3.98
N ASP A 326 -25.17 -27.81 3.43
CA ASP A 326 -26.04 -28.83 2.84
C ASP A 326 -25.31 -29.53 1.68
N LYS A 327 -24.63 -30.65 1.97
CA LYS A 327 -23.75 -31.34 1.04
C LYS A 327 -24.46 -32.34 0.15
N ASP A 328 -25.42 -33.02 0.70
CA ASP A 328 -26.25 -34.00 0.00
C ASP A 328 -27.39 -33.34 -0.78
N LYS A 329 -27.61 -32.02 -0.54
CA LYS A 329 -28.64 -31.18 -1.19
C LYS A 329 -30.08 -31.65 -0.93
N ASN A 330 -30.30 -32.21 0.24
CA ASN A 330 -31.63 -32.69 0.65
C ASN A 330 -32.51 -31.53 1.15
N GLY A 331 -31.95 -30.31 1.34
CA GLY A 331 -32.65 -29.10 1.79
C GLY A 331 -32.72 -28.92 3.28
N SER A 332 -32.08 -29.82 4.05
CA SER A 332 -31.98 -29.78 5.51
C SER A 332 -30.54 -29.97 5.95
N LEU A 333 -30.16 -29.42 7.10
CA LEU A 333 -28.86 -29.67 7.71
C LEU A 333 -29.01 -30.61 8.90
N ASP A 334 -28.24 -31.67 8.88
CA ASP A 334 -28.14 -32.63 9.97
C ASP A 334 -26.90 -32.40 10.86
N ALA A 335 -26.75 -33.26 11.87
CA ALA A 335 -25.62 -33.20 12.81
C ALA A 335 -24.28 -33.51 12.15
N ASP A 336 -24.24 -34.36 11.13
CA ASP A 336 -22.99 -34.77 10.47
C ASP A 336 -22.45 -33.63 9.59
N GLU A 337 -23.29 -33.01 8.80
CA GLU A 337 -22.94 -31.85 7.98
C GLU A 337 -22.47 -30.66 8.82
N TRP A 338 -23.16 -30.43 9.94
CA TRP A 338 -22.77 -29.38 10.87
C TRP A 338 -21.43 -29.68 11.56
N THR A 339 -21.20 -30.91 11.97
CA THR A 339 -19.93 -31.36 12.55
C THR A 339 -18.77 -31.25 11.55
N GLU A 340 -19.03 -31.53 10.28
CA GLU A 340 -18.03 -31.32 9.22
C GLU A 340 -17.65 -29.82 9.11
N LEU A 341 -18.64 -28.92 9.13
CA LEU A 341 -18.41 -27.48 9.13
C LEU A 341 -17.60 -27.02 10.35
N GLN A 342 -17.96 -27.49 11.56
CA GLN A 342 -17.24 -27.19 12.80
C GLN A 342 -15.77 -27.66 12.69
N THR A 343 -15.56 -28.88 12.24
CA THR A 343 -14.23 -29.47 12.04
C THR A 343 -13.38 -28.64 11.06
N LYS A 344 -13.97 -28.21 9.94
CA LYS A 344 -13.30 -27.33 8.97
C LYS A 344 -12.94 -25.99 9.59
N SER A 345 -13.84 -25.41 10.39
CA SER A 345 -13.58 -24.14 11.08
C SER A 345 -12.42 -24.25 12.07
N VAL A 346 -12.41 -25.32 12.90
CA VAL A 346 -11.31 -25.60 13.84
C VAL A 346 -9.99 -25.78 13.11
N LYS A 347 -9.96 -26.59 12.05
CA LYS A 347 -8.76 -26.79 11.20
C LYS A 347 -8.28 -25.47 10.57
N ARG A 348 -9.20 -24.59 10.15
CA ARG A 348 -8.85 -23.30 9.59
C ARG A 348 -8.22 -22.38 10.62
N ARG A 349 -8.74 -22.34 11.84
CA ARG A 349 -8.18 -21.56 12.96
C ARG A 349 -6.82 -22.11 13.41
N ALA A 350 -6.66 -23.42 13.42
CA ALA A 350 -5.39 -24.08 13.79
C ALA A 350 -4.25 -23.82 12.77
N LYS A 351 -4.57 -23.48 11.52
CA LYS A 351 -3.58 -23.04 10.53
C LYS A 351 -3.14 -21.61 10.80
N TYR A 352 -2.47 -21.41 11.94
CA TYR A 352 -1.92 -20.09 12.25
C TYR A 352 -0.84 -19.72 11.23
N ILE A 353 -1.13 -18.69 10.43
CA ILE A 353 -0.16 -18.00 9.60
C ILE A 353 -0.08 -16.57 10.15
N PRO A 354 1.12 -16.04 10.43
CA PRO A 354 1.26 -14.68 10.94
C PRO A 354 0.47 -13.68 10.08
N HIS A 355 -0.30 -12.82 10.73
CA HIS A 355 -0.99 -11.69 10.11
C HIS A 355 -1.14 -10.59 11.15
N GLY A 356 -1.37 -9.37 10.68
CA GLY A 356 -1.51 -8.22 11.55
C GLY A 356 -0.56 -7.08 11.17
N ILE A 357 -0.18 -6.28 12.15
CA ILE A 357 1.00 -5.42 12.06
C ILE A 357 2.19 -6.26 12.48
N LEU A 358 2.98 -6.68 11.51
CA LEU A 358 4.15 -7.54 11.73
C LEU A 358 5.43 -6.71 11.77
N ALA A 359 6.38 -7.12 12.62
CA ALA A 359 7.73 -6.60 12.67
C ALA A 359 8.73 -7.74 12.43
N ILE A 360 9.67 -7.52 11.51
CA ILE A 360 10.64 -8.51 11.05
C ILE A 360 12.01 -7.87 11.01
N LYS A 361 13.04 -8.53 11.55
CA LYS A 361 14.43 -8.05 11.47
C LYS A 361 14.91 -8.00 10.02
N ILE A 362 15.49 -6.88 9.61
CA ILE A 362 15.96 -6.64 8.25
C ILE A 362 17.11 -7.59 7.88
N ASP A 363 17.97 -7.92 8.82
CA ASP A 363 19.16 -8.78 8.64
C ASP A 363 18.87 -10.28 8.73
N SER A 364 17.61 -10.67 8.85
CA SER A 364 17.15 -12.07 8.84
C SER A 364 17.70 -12.85 7.64
N LYS A 365 17.68 -14.19 7.72
CA LYS A 365 18.15 -15.09 6.65
C LYS A 365 17.24 -16.29 6.47
N GLY A 366 17.09 -16.75 5.24
CA GLY A 366 16.36 -17.98 4.90
C GLY A 366 14.84 -17.86 5.04
N ASN A 367 14.17 -18.97 5.32
CA ASN A 367 12.72 -19.00 5.56
C ASN A 367 12.46 -18.79 7.06
N LEU A 368 11.76 -17.72 7.39
CA LEU A 368 11.52 -17.34 8.78
C LEU A 368 10.39 -18.17 9.38
N GLY A 369 10.63 -18.71 10.57
CA GLY A 369 9.63 -19.36 11.40
C GLY A 369 8.81 -18.38 12.24
N PRO A 370 7.76 -18.85 12.94
CA PRO A 370 6.87 -18.00 13.75
C PRO A 370 7.59 -17.17 14.82
N GLY A 371 8.63 -17.70 15.45
CA GLY A 371 9.41 -17.00 16.49
C GLY A 371 10.28 -15.85 15.97
N GLN A 372 10.48 -15.75 14.64
CA GLN A 372 11.29 -14.70 14.00
C GLN A 372 10.43 -13.55 13.44
N VAL A 373 9.10 -13.66 13.55
CA VAL A 373 8.14 -12.67 13.10
C VAL A 373 7.33 -12.22 14.31
N ARG A 374 7.57 -10.98 14.76
CA ARG A 374 6.79 -10.38 15.85
C ARG A 374 5.45 -9.90 15.31
N CYS A 375 4.37 -10.17 15.99
CA CYS A 375 3.06 -9.60 15.70
C CYS A 375 2.72 -8.55 16.78
N LEU A 376 2.63 -7.29 16.36
CA LEU A 376 2.33 -6.18 17.26
C LEU A 376 0.82 -6.03 17.50
N GLU A 377 0.01 -6.22 16.46
CA GLU A 377 -1.45 -6.15 16.54
C GLU A 377 -2.07 -7.08 15.51
N ARG A 378 -3.05 -7.88 15.92
CA ARG A 378 -3.73 -8.85 15.03
C ARG A 378 -5.04 -8.36 14.45
N LYS A 379 -5.68 -7.41 15.13
CA LYS A 379 -7.03 -6.93 14.77
C LYS A 379 -6.98 -5.49 14.26
N GLY A 380 -7.92 -5.13 13.41
CA GLY A 380 -8.01 -3.75 12.93
C GLY A 380 -6.91 -3.34 11.96
N VAL A 381 -6.34 -4.30 11.23
CA VAL A 381 -5.30 -4.07 10.23
C VAL A 381 -5.90 -3.29 9.05
N PRO A 382 -5.22 -2.24 8.54
CA PRO A 382 -5.70 -1.50 7.39
C PRO A 382 -5.70 -2.36 6.11
N GLU A 383 -6.71 -2.16 5.27
CA GLU A 383 -6.87 -2.86 4.00
C GLU A 383 -5.82 -2.41 2.97
N VAL A 384 -5.69 -1.11 2.75
CA VAL A 384 -4.85 -0.52 1.71
C VAL A 384 -3.77 0.39 2.29
N PRO A 385 -4.06 1.30 3.23
CA PRO A 385 -3.08 2.24 3.73
C PRO A 385 -1.85 1.54 4.32
N SER A 386 -0.69 2.07 3.99
CA SER A 386 0.55 1.64 4.61
C SER A 386 0.69 2.24 6.01
N PRO A 387 1.24 1.52 6.99
CA PRO A 387 1.56 2.10 8.29
C PRO A 387 2.65 3.18 8.14
N ILE A 388 2.81 4.00 9.17
CA ILE A 388 3.90 4.99 9.26
C ILE A 388 4.57 4.88 10.62
N CYS A 389 5.91 4.94 10.62
CA CYS A 389 6.72 4.89 11.84
C CYS A 389 7.34 6.24 12.13
N HIS A 390 7.28 6.67 13.39
CA HIS A 390 7.93 7.88 13.87
C HIS A 390 8.16 7.78 15.38
N ASP A 391 9.34 8.11 15.84
CA ASP A 391 9.74 8.14 17.27
C ASP A 391 9.32 6.88 18.05
N GLY A 392 9.69 5.70 17.52
CA GLY A 392 9.41 4.42 18.17
C GLY A 392 7.95 4.00 18.20
N ARG A 393 7.08 4.70 17.47
CA ARG A 393 5.66 4.40 17.34
C ARG A 393 5.30 4.06 15.91
N VAL A 394 4.31 3.18 15.74
CA VAL A 394 3.68 2.88 14.45
C VAL A 394 2.23 3.33 14.49
N TYR A 395 1.85 4.07 13.46
CA TYR A 395 0.49 4.58 13.26
C TYR A 395 -0.11 3.95 12.02
N PHE A 396 -1.36 3.56 12.10
CA PHE A 396 -2.10 3.06 10.95
C PHE A 396 -3.58 3.42 11.05
N VAL A 397 -4.18 3.69 9.91
CA VAL A 397 -5.60 4.05 9.80
C VAL A 397 -6.30 3.03 8.92
N LYS A 398 -7.46 2.54 9.36
CA LYS A 398 -8.30 1.64 8.58
C LYS A 398 -9.59 2.31 8.12
N ASN A 399 -10.32 1.64 7.23
CA ASN A 399 -11.64 2.08 6.78
C ASN A 399 -12.52 2.45 7.98
N GLY A 400 -13.33 3.50 7.81
CA GLY A 400 -14.11 4.11 8.89
C GLY A 400 -13.33 5.12 9.74
N GLY A 401 -12.06 5.41 9.40
CA GLY A 401 -11.24 6.42 10.06
C GLY A 401 -10.74 6.02 11.45
N ILE A 402 -10.57 4.73 11.70
CA ILE A 402 -10.02 4.26 12.98
C ILE A 402 -8.51 4.30 12.90
N LEU A 403 -7.92 5.25 13.60
CA LEU A 403 -6.49 5.43 13.78
C LEU A 403 -6.03 4.69 15.03
N THR A 404 -4.99 3.87 14.88
CA THR A 404 -4.35 3.15 15.99
C THR A 404 -2.87 3.54 16.04
N CYS A 405 -2.37 3.73 17.25
CA CYS A 405 -0.95 3.94 17.55
C CYS A 405 -0.46 2.84 18.49
N LEU A 406 0.65 2.19 18.11
CA LEU A 406 1.33 1.21 18.95
C LEU A 406 2.75 1.68 19.25
N ASP A 407 3.26 1.29 20.39
CA ASP A 407 4.69 1.32 20.70
C ASP A 407 5.37 0.16 19.97
N VAL A 408 6.36 0.45 19.12
CA VAL A 408 7.01 -0.57 18.27
C VAL A 408 7.77 -1.59 19.09
N LYS A 409 8.43 -1.17 20.18
CA LYS A 409 9.25 -2.06 21.01
C LYS A 409 8.40 -3.09 21.76
N THR A 410 7.30 -2.65 22.35
CA THR A 410 6.46 -3.48 23.23
C THR A 410 5.24 -4.08 22.53
N GLY A 411 4.81 -3.54 21.40
CA GLY A 411 3.56 -3.86 20.72
C GLY A 411 2.32 -3.34 21.46
N LYS A 412 2.47 -2.64 22.59
CA LYS A 412 1.34 -2.13 23.35
C LYS A 412 0.63 -1.01 22.60
N ARG A 413 -0.70 -1.04 22.63
CA ARG A 413 -1.52 0.05 22.09
C ARG A 413 -1.38 1.27 22.98
N VAL A 414 -0.88 2.37 22.38
CA VAL A 414 -0.79 3.68 23.05
C VAL A 414 -2.17 4.32 23.07
N TYR A 415 -2.84 4.33 21.91
CA TYR A 415 -4.22 4.77 21.77
C TYR A 415 -4.89 4.19 20.52
N GLN A 416 -6.21 4.31 20.51
CA GLN A 416 -7.05 4.15 19.33
C GLN A 416 -8.11 5.24 19.35
N MET A 417 -8.31 5.90 18.22
CA MET A 417 -9.31 6.95 18.10
C MET A 417 -9.92 6.99 16.71
N ARG A 418 -11.00 7.73 16.55
CA ARG A 418 -11.63 7.94 15.25
C ARG A 418 -11.23 9.31 14.71
N THR A 419 -10.76 9.34 13.46
CA THR A 419 -10.56 10.56 12.68
C THR A 419 -11.91 11.11 12.19
N ARG A 420 -11.94 12.29 11.60
CA ARG A 420 -13.19 12.92 11.11
C ARG A 420 -13.58 12.50 9.68
N GLY A 421 -12.68 11.80 8.95
CA GLY A 421 -13.00 11.20 7.67
C GLY A 421 -13.84 9.93 7.84
N ARG A 422 -14.76 9.68 6.91
CA ARG A 422 -15.62 8.50 6.90
C ARG A 422 -15.37 7.64 5.65
N GLY A 423 -15.87 6.41 5.65
CA GLY A 423 -15.78 5.49 4.52
C GLY A 423 -14.38 4.93 4.31
N THR A 424 -14.00 4.78 3.06
CA THR A 424 -12.71 4.18 2.68
C THR A 424 -11.53 5.07 3.03
N HIS A 425 -10.43 4.42 3.42
CA HIS A 425 -9.13 5.06 3.58
C HIS A 425 -8.14 4.28 2.72
N TYR A 426 -7.75 4.83 1.57
CA TYR A 426 -6.77 4.20 0.67
C TYR A 426 -5.43 4.95 0.69
N ALA A 427 -5.48 6.27 0.87
CA ALA A 427 -4.28 7.06 1.08
C ALA A 427 -3.58 6.67 2.39
N SER A 428 -2.27 6.56 2.36
CA SER A 428 -1.47 6.30 3.55
C SER A 428 -1.32 7.57 4.39
N PRO A 429 -1.23 7.46 5.72
CA PRO A 429 -0.93 8.60 6.57
C PRO A 429 0.46 9.16 6.29
N ILE A 430 0.63 10.46 6.50
CA ILE A 430 1.91 11.17 6.44
C ILE A 430 2.15 11.97 7.73
N ILE A 431 3.42 12.18 8.05
CA ILE A 431 3.85 12.99 9.21
C ILE A 431 4.68 14.17 8.71
N ALA A 432 4.38 15.36 9.22
CA ALA A 432 5.17 16.58 9.02
C ALA A 432 5.07 17.46 10.26
N ASP A 433 6.19 18.06 10.67
CA ASP A 433 6.24 19.01 11.79
C ASP A 433 5.50 18.51 13.05
N GLY A 434 5.76 17.27 13.48
CA GLY A 434 5.13 16.67 14.66
C GLY A 434 3.61 16.46 14.56
N LYS A 435 3.06 16.43 13.35
CA LYS A 435 1.62 16.25 13.11
C LYS A 435 1.37 15.10 12.13
N LEU A 436 0.30 14.35 12.37
CA LEU A 436 -0.16 13.26 11.53
C LEU A 436 -1.32 13.75 10.65
N PHE A 437 -1.22 13.49 9.36
CA PHE A 437 -2.24 13.77 8.35
C PHE A 437 -2.85 12.45 7.89
N THR A 438 -4.17 12.29 8.02
CA THR A 438 -4.91 11.13 7.53
C THR A 438 -5.93 11.56 6.49
N THR A 439 -5.91 10.93 5.32
CA THR A 439 -6.78 11.26 4.20
C THR A 439 -7.85 10.20 4.01
N ALA A 440 -9.10 10.61 4.03
CA ALA A 440 -10.25 9.75 3.77
C ALA A 440 -10.72 9.86 2.32
N GLY A 441 -11.34 8.79 1.82
CA GLY A 441 -11.86 8.72 0.45
C GLY A 441 -12.97 9.72 0.13
N ASP A 442 -13.62 10.31 1.15
CA ASP A 442 -14.61 11.38 1.02
C ASP A 442 -13.97 12.78 0.84
N GLY A 443 -12.64 12.86 0.70
CA GLY A 443 -11.92 14.11 0.52
C GLY A 443 -11.65 14.88 1.81
N LYS A 444 -11.84 14.28 2.98
CA LYS A 444 -11.47 14.89 4.25
C LYS A 444 -10.05 14.51 4.67
N ILE A 445 -9.30 15.51 5.10
CA ILE A 445 -7.96 15.32 5.67
C ILE A 445 -8.00 15.80 7.12
N SER A 446 -7.84 14.85 8.05
CA SER A 446 -7.70 15.17 9.48
C SER A 446 -6.23 15.39 9.80
N VAL A 447 -5.94 16.48 10.50
CA VAL A 447 -4.62 16.80 11.04
C VAL A 447 -4.66 16.59 12.55
N LEU A 448 -3.74 15.76 13.06
CA LEU A 448 -3.70 15.38 14.47
C LEU A 448 -2.33 15.71 15.06
N SER A 449 -2.30 16.05 16.35
CA SER A 449 -1.04 16.10 17.10
C SER A 449 -0.48 14.69 17.28
N LEU A 450 0.85 14.57 17.34
CA LEU A 450 1.50 13.32 17.78
C LEU A 450 1.58 13.31 19.32
N GLY A 451 1.72 12.11 19.89
CA GLY A 451 1.87 11.95 21.33
C GLY A 451 0.94 10.87 21.89
N PRO A 452 0.96 10.66 23.22
CA PRO A 452 0.13 9.61 23.84
C PRO A 452 -1.35 10.00 23.96
N LYS A 453 -1.67 11.29 23.88
CA LYS A 453 -3.04 11.84 23.89
C LYS A 453 -3.19 12.76 22.68
N PRO A 454 -3.45 12.22 21.49
CA PRO A 454 -3.56 13.02 20.27
C PRO A 454 -4.86 13.81 20.26
N GLU A 455 -4.79 14.99 19.65
CA GLU A 455 -5.94 15.87 19.42
C GLU A 455 -6.12 16.07 17.90
N ILE A 456 -7.37 16.15 17.47
CA ILE A 456 -7.68 16.58 16.10
C ILE A 456 -7.57 18.09 16.03
N LEU A 457 -6.49 18.57 15.43
CA LEU A 457 -6.18 19.99 15.30
C LEU A 457 -7.02 20.66 14.22
N ALA A 458 -7.32 19.94 13.13
CA ALA A 458 -8.13 20.43 12.02
C ALA A 458 -8.78 19.27 11.25
N THR A 459 -9.84 19.60 10.54
CA THR A 459 -10.48 18.76 9.52
C THR A 459 -10.66 19.58 8.26
N ASN A 460 -9.92 19.24 7.24
CA ASN A 460 -9.87 19.93 5.96
C ASN A 460 -10.74 19.20 4.94
N VAL A 461 -11.60 19.91 4.21
CA VAL A 461 -12.56 19.34 3.26
C VAL A 461 -12.21 19.81 1.85
N LEU A 462 -11.94 18.89 0.95
CA LEU A 462 -11.56 19.19 -0.43
C LEU A 462 -12.74 19.17 -1.41
N GLY A 463 -13.87 18.57 -1.02
CA GLY A 463 -15.07 18.48 -1.87
C GLY A 463 -15.03 17.39 -2.94
N GLU A 464 -13.91 16.68 -3.09
CA GLU A 464 -13.72 15.61 -4.08
C GLU A 464 -13.15 14.35 -3.45
N ARG A 465 -13.41 13.19 -4.07
CA ARG A 465 -12.81 11.91 -3.66
C ARG A 465 -11.29 11.96 -3.73
N THR A 466 -10.63 11.39 -2.74
CA THR A 466 -9.18 11.41 -2.60
C THR A 466 -8.64 10.05 -2.20
N TYR A 467 -7.94 9.40 -3.11
CA TYR A 467 -7.30 8.08 -2.87
C TYR A 467 -5.77 8.16 -2.88
N ALA A 468 -5.21 9.20 -3.50
CA ALA A 468 -3.78 9.42 -3.53
C ALA A 468 -3.25 9.87 -2.17
N THR A 469 -2.06 9.38 -1.80
CA THR A 469 -1.33 9.87 -0.63
C THR A 469 -0.78 11.26 -0.94
N PRO A 470 -1.04 12.28 -0.11
CA PRO A 470 -0.47 13.62 -0.31
C PRO A 470 1.06 13.61 -0.22
N ALA A 471 1.69 14.64 -0.79
CA ALA A 471 3.10 14.96 -0.60
C ALA A 471 3.25 16.25 0.19
N ILE A 472 4.26 16.34 1.05
CA ILE A 472 4.59 17.56 1.79
C ILE A 472 6.05 17.90 1.55
N VAL A 473 6.29 19.12 1.04
CA VAL A 473 7.64 19.60 0.71
C VAL A 473 7.75 21.08 1.06
N ASP A 474 8.71 21.44 1.90
CA ASP A 474 9.01 22.83 2.32
C ASP A 474 7.75 23.60 2.73
N GLY A 475 6.94 23.02 3.60
CA GLY A 475 5.72 23.64 4.10
C GLY A 475 4.55 23.70 3.12
N THR A 476 4.68 23.10 1.95
CA THR A 476 3.58 23.00 0.98
C THR A 476 3.02 21.59 0.95
N ILE A 477 1.70 21.46 1.06
CA ILE A 477 0.95 20.21 0.92
C ILE A 477 0.42 20.12 -0.51
N TYR A 478 0.77 19.07 -1.22
CA TYR A 478 0.24 18.74 -2.54
C TYR A 478 -0.75 17.61 -2.40
N VAL A 479 -2.02 17.86 -2.75
CA VAL A 479 -3.09 16.87 -2.64
C VAL A 479 -3.69 16.63 -4.00
N ARG A 480 -3.65 15.38 -4.46
CA ARG A 480 -4.38 14.96 -5.62
C ARG A 480 -5.72 14.36 -5.21
N THR A 481 -6.78 14.95 -5.72
CA THR A 481 -8.13 14.38 -5.72
C THR A 481 -8.39 13.62 -7.02
N HIS A 482 -9.63 13.22 -7.28
CA HIS A 482 -9.95 12.47 -8.49
C HIS A 482 -9.66 13.26 -9.79
N GLU A 483 -9.96 14.57 -9.80
CA GLU A 483 -9.85 15.42 -10.98
C GLU A 483 -9.06 16.72 -10.75
N THR A 484 -8.49 16.93 -9.57
CA THR A 484 -7.79 18.18 -9.23
C THR A 484 -6.48 17.89 -8.50
N LEU A 485 -5.45 18.69 -8.77
CA LEU A 485 -4.26 18.80 -7.94
C LEU A 485 -4.27 20.14 -7.24
N PHE A 486 -4.15 20.13 -5.92
CA PHE A 486 -4.07 21.30 -5.06
C PHE A 486 -2.66 21.49 -4.49
N ALA A 487 -2.27 22.74 -4.28
CA ALA A 487 -1.14 23.12 -3.45
C ALA A 487 -1.59 24.07 -2.34
N PHE A 488 -1.28 23.71 -1.09
CA PHE A 488 -1.62 24.50 0.09
C PHE A 488 -0.36 24.87 0.86
N ALA A 489 -0.19 26.14 1.20
CA ALA A 489 0.90 26.62 2.02
C ALA A 489 0.49 27.87 2.79
N LEU A 490 1.11 28.12 3.93
CA LEU A 490 0.92 29.37 4.66
C LEU A 490 1.26 30.56 3.77
N LYS A 491 0.45 31.62 3.82
CA LYS A 491 0.79 32.88 3.18
C LYS A 491 2.06 33.42 3.85
N LYS A 492 3.05 33.77 3.06
CA LYS A 492 4.23 34.48 3.54
C LYS A 492 3.85 35.92 3.86
#